data_c1074c746c92434dd51daa0c8970b5f7
#
_entry.id   c1074c746c92434dd51daa0c8970b5f7
#
_cell.length_a   1.000
_cell.length_b   1.000
_cell.length_c   1.000
_cell.angle_alpha   90.00
_cell.angle_beta   90.00
_cell.angle_gamma   90.00
#
_symmetry.space_group_name_H-M   'P 1'
#
loop_
_entity.id
_entity.type
_entity.pdbx_description
1 polymer ?
#
loop_
_entity_poly.entity_id
_entity_poly.type
_entity_poly.pdbx_seq_one_letter_code
_entity_poly.pdbx_strand_id
1 'polypeptide(L)'
;MFLCRALTIPLDAAGKGLSLAGRLRRHRWLVTPYGALMELGDLQRLMAATYGEQDGERGIPATVAWLTEELGELAQAVRKGTPSEQLHELGDVLAWLASLAEQLDLSLEDAMARYAHGCPRCGAIPCGCRAG
;
A
#
# COMPACT_ATOMS: atom_id res chain seq x y z
N MET A 1 -17.36 -2.95 -9.04
CA MET A 1 -17.51 -4.41 -8.87
C MET A 1 -16.32 -5.07 -9.55
N PHE A 2 -15.19 -5.07 -8.88
CA PHE A 2 -13.95 -5.69 -9.39
C PHE A 2 -13.86 -7.10 -8.80
N LEU A 3 -14.06 -8.11 -9.64
CA LEU A 3 -13.79 -9.50 -9.32
C LEU A 3 -12.29 -9.75 -9.41
N CYS A 4 -11.53 -9.40 -8.37
CA CYS A 4 -10.19 -9.91 -8.21
C CYS A 4 -10.26 -11.27 -7.51
N ARG A 5 -9.87 -12.34 -8.22
CA ARG A 5 -9.73 -13.69 -7.65
C ARG A 5 -8.71 -13.67 -6.52
N ALA A 6 -9.11 -14.18 -5.36
CA ALA A 6 -8.28 -14.34 -4.19
C ALA A 6 -6.93 -15.01 -4.52
N LEU A 7 -5.84 -14.29 -4.34
CA LEU A 7 -4.49 -14.85 -4.25
C LEU A 7 -4.34 -15.45 -2.85
N THR A 8 -4.27 -16.76 -2.78
CA THR A 8 -4.04 -17.50 -1.54
C THR A 8 -2.60 -17.27 -1.08
N ILE A 9 -2.43 -16.58 0.05
CA ILE A 9 -1.12 -16.39 0.70
C ILE A 9 -0.77 -17.69 1.45
N PRO A 10 0.40 -18.30 1.23
CA PRO A 10 0.80 -19.48 1.96
C PRO A 10 1.13 -19.12 3.41
N LEU A 11 0.41 -19.74 4.35
CA LEU A 11 0.76 -19.77 5.77
C LEU A 11 1.96 -20.71 5.98
N ASP A 12 2.76 -20.47 7.03
CA ASP A 12 3.81 -21.42 7.39
C ASP A 12 3.19 -22.76 7.82
N ALA A 13 3.99 -23.82 7.85
CA ALA A 13 3.54 -25.18 8.15
C ALA A 13 2.94 -25.36 9.57
N ALA A 14 2.79 -24.29 10.35
CA ALA A 14 2.28 -24.27 11.72
C ALA A 14 1.07 -23.34 11.95
N GLY A 15 0.57 -22.61 10.92
CA GLY A 15 -0.63 -21.78 11.01
C GLY A 15 -0.54 -20.59 11.99
N LYS A 16 0.66 -20.18 12.40
CA LYS A 16 0.87 -19.12 13.39
C LYS A 16 1.44 -17.86 12.76
N GLY A 17 0.79 -16.72 12.98
CA GLY A 17 1.30 -15.42 12.61
C GLY A 17 2.65 -15.12 13.31
N LEU A 18 3.68 -14.78 12.53
CA LEU A 18 5.03 -14.47 13.01
C LEU A 18 5.05 -13.23 13.92
N SER A 19 5.79 -13.29 15.02
CA SER A 19 6.03 -12.15 15.91
C SER A 19 6.78 -11.01 15.20
N LEU A 20 6.65 -9.77 15.69
CA LEU A 20 7.26 -8.57 15.08
C LEU A 20 8.80 -8.71 14.90
N ALA A 21 9.49 -9.38 15.83
CA ALA A 21 10.93 -9.64 15.76
C ALA A 21 11.30 -10.72 14.73
N GLY A 22 10.40 -11.67 14.46
CA GLY A 22 10.55 -12.68 13.40
C GLY A 22 10.28 -12.11 12.00
N ARG A 23 9.50 -11.05 11.91
CA ARG A 23 9.18 -10.36 10.66
C ARG A 23 10.38 -9.62 10.06
N LEU A 24 11.24 -9.04 10.89
CA LEU A 24 12.44 -8.31 10.44
C LEU A 24 13.56 -9.21 9.88
N ARG A 25 13.56 -10.51 10.19
CA ARG A 25 14.63 -11.44 9.74
C ARG A 25 14.31 -12.23 8.47
N ARG A 26 13.11 -12.15 7.93
CA ARG A 26 12.71 -12.85 6.70
C ARG A 26 12.02 -11.89 5.74
N HIS A 27 12.64 -10.77 5.46
CA HIS A 27 12.41 -10.14 4.17
C HIS A 27 13.06 -11.01 3.10
N ARG A 28 12.51 -12.19 2.90
CA ARG A 28 12.59 -12.82 1.61
C ARG A 28 11.68 -11.95 0.73
N TRP A 29 12.29 -10.95 0.17
CA TRP A 29 11.76 -10.01 -0.77
C TRP A 29 10.80 -10.75 -1.68
N LEU A 30 9.56 -10.34 -1.71
CA LEU A 30 8.62 -10.79 -2.72
C LEU A 30 9.26 -10.42 -4.05
N VAL A 31 9.99 -11.39 -4.60
CA VAL A 31 10.45 -11.31 -5.96
C VAL A 31 9.16 -11.31 -6.76
N THR A 32 8.81 -10.15 -7.30
CA THR A 32 7.73 -10.07 -8.29
C THR A 32 8.03 -11.10 -9.38
N PRO A 33 7.06 -11.53 -10.20
CA PRO A 33 7.34 -12.39 -11.36
C PRO A 33 8.48 -11.86 -12.24
N TYR A 34 8.91 -10.63 -12.03
CA TYR A 34 9.99 -9.93 -12.73
C TYR A 34 11.33 -9.92 -11.98
N GLY A 35 11.45 -10.61 -10.84
CA GLY A 35 12.74 -10.81 -10.14
C GLY A 35 13.33 -9.59 -9.42
N ALA A 36 12.60 -8.47 -9.31
CA ALA A 36 13.06 -7.23 -8.69
C ALA A 36 12.24 -6.88 -7.43
N LEU A 37 12.84 -6.07 -6.54
CA LEU A 37 12.12 -5.39 -5.47
C LEU A 37 11.14 -4.41 -6.11
N MET A 38 9.89 -4.38 -5.62
CA MET A 38 8.92 -3.36 -6.02
C MET A 38 9.18 -2.10 -5.19
N GLU A 39 9.63 -1.04 -5.83
CA GLU A 39 9.74 0.30 -5.26
C GLU A 39 8.40 1.04 -5.41
N LEU A 40 8.23 2.17 -4.72
CA LEU A 40 7.00 2.97 -4.83
C LEU A 40 6.75 3.45 -6.26
N GLY A 41 7.81 3.83 -6.96
CA GLY A 41 7.73 4.22 -8.36
C GLY A 41 7.36 3.05 -9.29
N ASP A 42 7.73 1.80 -8.95
CA ASP A 42 7.29 0.63 -9.69
C ASP A 42 5.79 0.39 -9.55
N LEU A 43 5.27 0.54 -8.32
CA LEU A 43 3.84 0.46 -8.05
C LEU A 43 3.09 1.53 -8.85
N GLN A 44 3.53 2.78 -8.80
CA GLN A 44 2.92 3.89 -9.54
C GLN A 44 2.89 3.62 -11.04
N ARG A 45 4.01 3.22 -11.64
CA ARG A 45 4.09 2.85 -13.06
C ARG A 45 3.20 1.67 -13.41
N LEU A 46 3.10 0.68 -12.53
CA LEU A 46 2.23 -0.48 -12.75
C LEU A 46 0.75 -0.07 -12.75
N MET A 47 0.32 0.78 -11.83
CA MET A 47 -1.06 1.29 -11.79
C MET A 47 -1.36 2.14 -13.03
N ALA A 48 -0.48 3.04 -13.43
CA ALA A 48 -0.60 3.83 -14.65
C ALA A 48 -0.74 2.94 -15.92
N ALA A 49 0.11 1.92 -16.03
CA ALA A 49 0.06 0.99 -17.17
C ALA A 49 -1.20 0.11 -17.17
N THR A 50 -1.77 -0.20 -16.00
CA THR A 50 -2.92 -1.09 -15.87
C THR A 50 -4.24 -0.34 -15.96
N TYR A 51 -4.34 0.84 -15.38
CA TYR A 51 -5.60 1.56 -15.16
C TYR A 51 -5.61 2.99 -15.70
N GLY A 52 -4.48 3.50 -16.22
CA GLY A 52 -4.32 4.92 -16.57
C GLY A 52 -5.39 5.47 -17.52
N GLU A 53 -5.85 4.69 -18.51
CA GLU A 53 -6.96 5.09 -19.41
C GLU A 53 -8.26 5.27 -18.63
N GLN A 54 -8.64 4.28 -17.82
CA GLN A 54 -9.87 4.31 -17.01
C GLN A 54 -9.80 5.38 -15.92
N ASP A 55 -8.63 5.59 -15.35
CA ASP A 55 -8.38 6.63 -14.34
C ASP A 55 -8.52 8.03 -14.95
N GLY A 56 -8.02 8.22 -16.18
CA GLY A 56 -8.18 9.47 -16.92
C GLY A 56 -9.64 9.78 -17.24
N GLU A 57 -10.42 8.78 -17.66
CA GLU A 57 -11.86 8.92 -17.91
C GLU A 57 -12.65 9.21 -16.63
N ARG A 58 -12.27 8.56 -15.51
CA ARG A 58 -12.92 8.72 -14.21
C ARG A 58 -12.66 10.09 -13.61
N GLY A 59 -11.44 10.57 -13.71
CA GLY A 59 -10.96 11.84 -13.19
C GLY A 59 -10.68 11.86 -11.69
N ILE A 60 -9.92 12.86 -11.27
CA ILE A 60 -9.41 13.01 -9.89
C ILE A 60 -10.51 12.97 -8.81
N PRO A 61 -11.65 13.70 -8.96
CA PRO A 61 -12.66 13.70 -7.89
C PRO A 61 -13.24 12.31 -7.61
N ALA A 62 -13.49 11.52 -8.65
CA ALA A 62 -14.01 10.17 -8.49
C ALA A 62 -12.94 9.22 -7.96
N THR A 63 -11.68 9.36 -8.36
CA THR A 63 -10.56 8.59 -7.81
C THR A 63 -10.38 8.86 -6.31
N VAL A 64 -10.53 10.10 -5.84
CA VAL A 64 -10.52 10.44 -4.40
C VAL A 64 -11.70 9.79 -3.67
N ALA A 65 -12.89 9.76 -4.29
CA ALA A 65 -14.05 9.10 -3.67
C ALA A 65 -13.81 7.59 -3.50
N TRP A 66 -13.29 6.91 -4.52
CA TRP A 66 -12.94 5.49 -4.43
C TRP A 66 -11.85 5.22 -3.39
N LEU A 67 -10.77 5.98 -3.37
CA LEU A 67 -9.73 5.87 -2.33
C LEU A 67 -10.33 6.02 -0.91
N THR A 68 -11.32 6.88 -0.73
CA THR A 68 -11.99 7.07 0.56
C THR A 68 -12.85 5.86 0.92
N GLU A 69 -13.48 5.22 -0.05
CA GLU A 69 -14.25 3.98 0.12
C GLU A 69 -13.31 2.84 0.59
N GLU A 70 -12.18 2.63 -0.08
CA GLU A 70 -11.18 1.62 0.31
C GLU A 70 -10.62 1.86 1.72
N LEU A 71 -10.40 3.12 2.11
CA LEU A 71 -10.03 3.44 3.49
C LEU A 71 -11.12 3.03 4.49
N GLY A 72 -12.38 3.15 4.12
CA GLY A 72 -13.52 2.69 4.92
C GLY A 72 -13.56 1.16 5.04
N GLU A 73 -13.29 0.44 3.94
CA GLU A 73 -13.24 -1.03 3.91
C GLU A 73 -12.05 -1.55 4.71
N LEU A 74 -10.87 -0.94 4.57
CA LEU A 74 -9.71 -1.23 5.41
C LEU A 74 -10.03 -1.03 6.91
N ALA A 75 -10.68 0.08 7.27
CA ALA A 75 -11.07 0.35 8.65
C ALA A 75 -12.09 -0.69 9.17
N GLN A 76 -12.97 -1.19 8.32
CA GLN A 76 -13.87 -2.30 8.65
C GLN A 76 -13.10 -3.61 8.85
N ALA A 77 -12.19 -3.96 7.92
CA ALA A 77 -11.38 -5.16 7.99
C ALA A 77 -10.48 -5.18 9.24
N VAL A 78 -9.92 -4.03 9.64
CA VAL A 78 -9.14 -3.90 10.89
C VAL A 78 -9.99 -4.21 12.13
N ARG A 79 -11.27 -3.83 12.15
CA ARG A 79 -12.16 -4.03 13.31
C ARG A 79 -12.79 -5.42 13.39
N LYS A 80 -13.06 -6.04 12.26
CA LYS A 80 -13.92 -7.23 12.18
C LYS A 80 -13.38 -8.32 11.26
N GLY A 81 -12.41 -7.98 10.42
CA GLY A 81 -11.91 -8.86 9.36
C GLY A 81 -10.75 -9.74 9.81
N THR A 82 -10.39 -10.64 8.93
CA THR A 82 -9.24 -11.53 9.02
C THR A 82 -7.97 -10.81 8.56
N PRO A 83 -6.76 -11.30 8.89
CA PRO A 83 -5.51 -10.78 8.34
C PRO A 83 -5.45 -10.77 6.81
N SER A 84 -6.14 -11.70 6.15
CA SER A 84 -6.22 -11.76 4.68
C SER A 84 -7.05 -10.60 4.11
N GLU A 85 -8.19 -10.30 4.71
CA GLU A 85 -9.03 -9.16 4.34
C GLU A 85 -8.31 -7.84 4.60
N GLN A 86 -7.65 -7.69 5.77
CA GLN A 86 -6.84 -6.50 6.06
C GLN A 86 -5.72 -6.28 5.04
N LEU A 87 -5.07 -7.36 4.57
CA LEU A 87 -4.03 -7.27 3.56
C LEU A 87 -4.61 -6.90 2.18
N HIS A 88 -5.79 -7.40 1.84
CA HIS A 88 -6.50 -7.07 0.62
C HIS A 88 -6.81 -5.58 0.57
N GLU A 89 -7.54 -5.07 1.55
CA GLU A 89 -7.94 -3.67 1.61
C GLU A 89 -6.74 -2.70 1.69
N LEU A 90 -5.68 -3.10 2.39
CA LEU A 90 -4.45 -2.31 2.41
C LEU A 90 -3.82 -2.24 1.00
N GLY A 91 -3.89 -3.31 0.23
CA GLY A 91 -3.44 -3.36 -1.15
C GLY A 91 -4.24 -2.41 -2.05
N ASP A 92 -5.57 -2.39 -1.90
CA ASP A 92 -6.45 -1.55 -2.69
C ASP A 92 -6.25 -0.06 -2.37
N VAL A 93 -6.10 0.30 -1.09
CA VAL A 93 -5.71 1.67 -0.67
C VAL A 93 -4.40 2.11 -1.34
N LEU A 94 -3.39 1.23 -1.38
CA LEU A 94 -2.10 1.55 -2.02
C LEU A 94 -2.24 1.71 -3.54
N ALA A 95 -3.03 0.87 -4.19
CA ALA A 95 -3.28 0.95 -5.63
C ALA A 95 -4.00 2.25 -6.00
N TRP A 96 -5.08 2.60 -5.30
CA TRP A 96 -5.80 3.86 -5.52
C TRP A 96 -4.97 5.10 -5.23
N LEU A 97 -4.10 5.03 -4.19
CA LEU A 97 -3.17 6.12 -3.88
C LEU A 97 -2.15 6.32 -5.01
N ALA A 98 -1.64 5.23 -5.60
CA ALA A 98 -0.71 5.28 -6.72
C ALA A 98 -1.38 5.84 -7.99
N SER A 99 -2.62 5.42 -8.30
CA SER A 99 -3.42 5.99 -9.39
C SER A 99 -3.71 7.48 -9.20
N LEU A 100 -4.01 7.91 -7.98
CA LEU A 100 -4.22 9.33 -7.68
C LEU A 100 -2.94 10.14 -7.85
N ALA A 101 -1.80 9.63 -7.39
CA ALA A 101 -0.51 10.30 -7.56
C ALA A 101 -0.18 10.50 -9.05
N GLU A 102 -0.42 9.49 -9.88
CA GLU A 102 -0.25 9.58 -11.34
C GLU A 102 -1.14 10.65 -11.97
N GLN A 103 -2.43 10.68 -11.64
CA GLN A 103 -3.36 11.70 -12.15
C GLN A 103 -3.01 13.13 -11.73
N LEU A 104 -2.31 13.27 -10.60
CA LEU A 104 -1.85 14.56 -10.09
C LEU A 104 -0.47 14.96 -10.61
N ASP A 105 0.18 14.13 -11.44
CA ASP A 105 1.57 14.29 -11.89
C ASP A 105 2.55 14.46 -10.70
N LEU A 106 2.34 13.64 -9.65
CA LEU A 106 3.16 13.63 -8.45
C LEU A 106 3.88 12.28 -8.30
N SER A 107 5.12 12.30 -7.80
CA SER A 107 5.88 11.10 -7.48
C SER A 107 5.63 10.65 -6.04
N LEU A 108 5.25 9.37 -5.85
CA LEU A 108 5.16 8.77 -4.51
C LEU A 108 6.52 8.69 -3.82
N GLU A 109 7.61 8.49 -4.57
CA GLU A 109 8.96 8.48 -4.01
C GLU A 109 9.34 9.85 -3.47
N ASP A 110 9.07 10.92 -4.24
CA ASP A 110 9.34 12.30 -3.80
C ASP A 110 8.47 12.66 -2.59
N ALA A 111 7.22 12.23 -2.56
CA ALA A 111 6.35 12.43 -1.40
C ALA A 111 6.91 11.76 -0.13
N MET A 112 7.55 10.60 -0.28
CA MET A 112 8.17 9.87 0.82
C MET A 112 9.58 10.36 1.19
N ALA A 113 10.26 11.11 0.33
CA ALA A 113 11.62 11.61 0.56
C ALA A 113 11.73 12.40 1.88
N ARG A 114 10.66 13.10 2.28
CA ARG A 114 10.61 13.82 3.58
C ARG A 114 10.79 12.93 4.81
N TYR A 115 10.61 11.62 4.69
CA TYR A 115 10.74 10.63 5.76
C TYR A 115 12.05 9.85 5.69
N ALA A 116 12.88 10.06 4.67
CA ALA A 116 14.08 9.26 4.39
C ALA A 116 15.10 9.23 5.55
N HIS A 117 15.11 10.28 6.37
CA HIS A 117 16.05 10.42 7.50
C HIS A 117 15.38 10.39 8.87
N GLY A 118 14.14 9.95 8.96
CA GLY A 118 13.36 9.85 10.20
C GLY A 118 12.16 10.80 10.23
N CYS A 119 11.78 11.21 11.43
CA CYS A 119 10.62 12.08 11.60
C CYS A 119 10.83 13.44 10.91
N PRO A 120 9.96 13.87 9.97
CA PRO A 120 10.14 15.14 9.25
C PRO A 120 10.03 16.40 10.14
N ARG A 121 9.55 16.24 11.38
CA ARG A 121 9.43 17.33 12.35
C ARG A 121 10.64 17.46 13.28
N CYS A 122 11.20 16.33 13.76
CA CYS A 122 12.29 16.35 14.73
C CYS A 122 13.56 15.63 14.28
N GLY A 123 13.57 14.99 13.10
CA GLY A 123 14.70 14.24 12.55
C GLY A 123 15.04 12.93 13.27
N ALA A 124 14.36 12.61 14.38
CA ALA A 124 14.73 11.46 15.20
C ALA A 124 14.08 10.15 14.76
N ILE A 125 14.80 9.02 15.03
CA ILE A 125 14.32 7.65 14.95
C ILE A 125 14.69 6.94 16.26
N PRO A 126 13.72 6.53 17.11
CA PRO A 126 12.28 6.78 17.03
C PRO A 126 11.93 8.26 17.21
N CYS A 127 10.76 8.66 16.72
CA CYS A 127 10.28 10.04 16.84
C CYS A 127 10.12 10.47 18.29
N GLY A 128 10.72 11.62 18.68
CA GLY A 128 10.61 12.22 20.00
C GLY A 128 9.51 13.29 20.13
N CYS A 129 8.73 13.53 19.08
CA CYS A 129 7.60 14.47 19.15
C CYS A 129 6.53 13.90 20.10
N ARG A 130 6.02 14.74 21.00
CA ARG A 130 4.81 14.36 21.77
C ARG A 130 3.64 14.35 20.81
N ALA A 131 2.81 13.30 20.88
CA ALA A 131 1.51 13.28 20.22
C ALA A 131 0.72 14.45 20.80
N GLY A 132 0.36 15.41 19.92
CA GLY A 132 -0.49 16.54 20.28
C GLY A 132 -1.94 16.11 20.34
#